data_08a07815e68f7685bdb00f3ad8156376
#
_entry.id   08a07815e68f7685bdb00f3ad8156376
#
_cell.length_a   1.000
_cell.length_b   1.000
_cell.length_c   1.000
_cell.angle_alpha   90.00
_cell.angle_beta   90.00
_cell.angle_gamma   90.00
#
_symmetry.space_group_name_H-M   'P 1'
#
loop_
_entity.id
_entity.type
_entity.pdbx_description
1 polymer ?
#
loop_
_entity_poly.entity_id
_entity_poly.type
_entity_poly.pdbx_seq_one_letter_code
_entity_poly.pdbx_strand_id
1 'polypeptide(L)'
;TDMALCNRDRINKMFEIISPPLDDFISLVIGQGDPAVGAAWPKLVQAKDGASSTKTYSAHDHQMQFRILTESNITANFKPGWYPFNKTLGKAGESFAIELREVRNLWAHNGSFSDDDAYRALDTGERLLRLINAADEAAELQAIRLNLRRVTADKDDKKTLRAAVGNPESTGLKPWREVLPPHDDVATGNFAASEFAADLYKVAFGGEQDTGYADAVEFFRRTY
;
A
#
# COMPACT_ATOMS: atom_id res chain seq x y z
N THR A 1 3.35 19.00 -2.12
CA THR A 1 2.97 18.35 -0.84
C THR A 1 2.25 17.08 -1.22
N ASP A 2 2.98 15.97 -1.28
CA ASP A 2 2.41 14.65 -1.51
C ASP A 2 1.55 14.30 -0.29
N MET A 3 0.23 14.46 -0.41
CA MET A 3 -0.69 13.94 0.60
C MET A 3 -0.60 12.42 0.57
N ALA A 4 -0.27 11.82 1.70
CA ALA A 4 -0.24 10.38 1.82
C ALA A 4 -1.63 9.80 1.46
N LEU A 5 -1.70 9.06 0.36
CA LEU A 5 -2.92 8.42 -0.10
C LEU A 5 -3.46 7.48 1.00
N CYS A 6 -4.75 7.52 1.28
CA CYS A 6 -5.37 6.51 2.13
C CYS A 6 -5.47 5.17 1.36
N ASN A 7 -5.71 4.07 2.07
CA ASN A 7 -5.75 2.76 1.43
C ASN A 7 -6.87 2.65 0.39
N ARG A 8 -8.01 3.30 0.65
CA ARG A 8 -9.10 3.37 -0.32
C ARG A 8 -8.72 4.12 -1.60
N ASP A 9 -7.95 5.21 -1.47
CA ASP A 9 -7.48 5.97 -2.63
C ASP A 9 -6.47 5.17 -3.45
N ARG A 10 -5.61 4.37 -2.78
CA ARG A 10 -4.69 3.44 -3.46
C ARG A 10 -5.46 2.38 -4.24
N ILE A 11 -6.53 1.81 -3.67
CA ILE A 11 -7.39 0.85 -4.37
C ILE A 11 -8.12 1.52 -5.55
N ASN A 12 -8.62 2.74 -5.38
CA ASN A 12 -9.21 3.50 -6.48
C ASN A 12 -8.21 3.70 -7.61
N LYS A 13 -7.01 4.17 -7.28
CA LYS A 13 -5.93 4.37 -8.25
C LYS A 13 -5.53 3.08 -8.97
N MET A 14 -5.50 1.95 -8.24
CA MET A 14 -5.27 0.64 -8.83
C MET A 14 -6.31 0.32 -9.91
N PHE A 15 -7.60 0.53 -9.64
CA PHE A 15 -8.64 0.28 -10.64
C PHE A 15 -8.54 1.20 -11.85
N GLU A 16 -8.20 2.48 -11.66
CA GLU A 16 -7.96 3.41 -12.75
C GLU A 16 -6.83 2.94 -13.68
N ILE A 17 -5.74 2.41 -13.10
CA ILE A 17 -4.58 1.90 -13.85
C ILE A 17 -4.90 0.57 -14.56
N ILE A 18 -5.64 -0.34 -13.91
CA ILE A 18 -5.94 -1.67 -14.45
C ILE A 18 -6.97 -1.61 -15.58
N SER A 19 -7.93 -0.69 -15.54
CA SER A 19 -9.09 -0.70 -16.43
C SER A 19 -8.74 -0.59 -17.92
N PRO A 20 -7.89 0.34 -18.39
CA PRO A 20 -7.57 0.45 -19.81
C PRO A 20 -6.91 -0.81 -20.38
N PRO A 21 -5.80 -1.35 -19.80
CA PRO A 21 -5.18 -2.55 -20.34
C PRO A 21 -6.04 -3.80 -20.24
N LEU A 22 -6.95 -3.87 -19.25
CA LEU A 22 -7.94 -4.96 -19.21
C LEU A 22 -8.96 -4.87 -20.33
N ASP A 23 -9.44 -3.68 -20.69
CA ASP A 23 -10.34 -3.50 -21.83
C ASP A 23 -9.66 -3.92 -23.13
N ASP A 24 -8.44 -3.46 -23.36
CA ASP A 24 -7.64 -3.83 -24.55
C ASP A 24 -7.43 -5.36 -24.63
N PHE A 25 -7.07 -5.98 -23.50
CA PHE A 25 -6.88 -7.43 -23.42
C PHE A 25 -8.16 -8.20 -23.67
N ILE A 26 -9.27 -7.81 -23.05
CA ILE A 26 -10.58 -8.46 -23.25
C ILE A 26 -11.02 -8.32 -24.69
N SER A 27 -10.90 -7.13 -25.25
CA SER A 27 -11.25 -6.83 -26.64
C SER A 27 -10.41 -7.66 -27.63
N LEU A 28 -9.11 -7.79 -27.39
CA LEU A 28 -8.23 -8.61 -28.19
C LEU A 28 -8.63 -10.10 -28.18
N VAL A 29 -8.88 -10.64 -26.99
CA VAL A 29 -9.20 -12.08 -26.83
C VAL A 29 -10.60 -12.41 -27.39
N ILE A 30 -11.61 -11.57 -27.13
CA ILE A 30 -12.96 -11.76 -27.64
C ILE A 30 -13.01 -11.54 -29.13
N GLY A 31 -12.30 -10.52 -29.65
CA GLY A 31 -12.29 -10.17 -31.05
C GLY A 31 -11.62 -11.20 -31.94
N GLN A 32 -10.67 -11.98 -31.42
CA GLN A 32 -9.90 -12.96 -32.22
C GLN A 32 -9.34 -12.38 -33.54
N GLY A 33 -8.95 -11.12 -33.51
CA GLY A 33 -8.45 -10.39 -34.68
C GLY A 33 -9.49 -9.48 -35.37
N ASP A 34 -10.75 -9.49 -34.96
CA ASP A 34 -11.75 -8.53 -35.39
C ASP A 34 -11.99 -7.45 -34.29
N PRO A 35 -11.50 -6.21 -34.49
CA PRO A 35 -11.66 -5.14 -33.51
C PRO A 35 -13.14 -4.76 -33.24
N ALA A 36 -14.02 -4.89 -34.24
CA ALA A 36 -15.43 -4.53 -34.08
C ALA A 36 -16.15 -5.53 -33.16
N VAL A 37 -15.83 -6.82 -33.29
CA VAL A 37 -16.32 -7.87 -32.38
C VAL A 37 -15.72 -7.68 -30.99
N GLY A 38 -14.42 -7.40 -30.91
CA GLY A 38 -13.74 -7.16 -29.64
C GLY A 38 -14.34 -6.00 -28.88
N ALA A 39 -14.50 -4.84 -29.46
CA ALA A 39 -15.06 -3.65 -28.82
C ALA A 39 -16.52 -3.83 -28.36
N ALA A 40 -17.22 -4.83 -28.88
CA ALA A 40 -18.61 -5.13 -28.50
C ALA A 40 -18.74 -6.06 -27.28
N TRP A 41 -17.65 -6.43 -26.63
CA TRP A 41 -17.68 -7.37 -25.50
C TRP A 41 -18.65 -6.98 -24.35
N PRO A 42 -18.91 -5.69 -24.01
CA PRO A 42 -19.90 -5.36 -22.98
C PRO A 42 -21.31 -5.86 -23.30
N LYS A 43 -21.64 -6.01 -24.58
CA LYS A 43 -22.93 -6.57 -25.01
C LYS A 43 -23.11 -8.04 -24.61
N LEU A 44 -22.03 -8.78 -24.41
CA LEU A 44 -22.08 -10.15 -23.93
C LEU A 44 -22.55 -10.21 -22.48
N VAL A 45 -22.05 -9.30 -21.66
CA VAL A 45 -22.48 -9.15 -20.26
C VAL A 45 -23.95 -8.72 -20.21
N GLN A 46 -24.32 -7.76 -21.06
CA GLN A 46 -25.72 -7.31 -21.20
C GLN A 46 -26.67 -8.45 -21.64
N ALA A 47 -26.25 -9.23 -22.60
CA ALA A 47 -27.07 -10.36 -23.09
C ALA A 47 -27.33 -11.40 -21.98
N LYS A 48 -26.33 -11.63 -21.10
CA LYS A 48 -26.53 -12.52 -19.95
C LYS A 48 -27.47 -11.93 -18.90
N ASP A 49 -27.40 -10.64 -18.62
CA ASP A 49 -28.24 -9.97 -17.61
C ASP A 49 -29.69 -9.82 -18.11
N GLY A 50 -29.93 -10.01 -19.43
CA GLY A 50 -31.25 -9.94 -20.07
C GLY A 50 -31.62 -8.52 -20.55
N ALA A 51 -32.55 -8.46 -21.50
CA ALA A 51 -33.00 -7.22 -22.16
C ALA A 51 -33.71 -6.23 -21.22
N SER A 52 -34.16 -6.67 -20.06
CA SER A 52 -34.87 -5.84 -19.05
C SER A 52 -33.90 -5.18 -18.05
N SER A 53 -32.59 -5.38 -18.18
CA SER A 53 -31.60 -4.76 -17.29
C SER A 53 -31.54 -3.25 -17.50
N THR A 54 -31.70 -2.48 -16.43
CA THR A 54 -31.57 -1.01 -16.41
C THR A 54 -30.13 -0.55 -16.22
N LYS A 55 -29.17 -1.50 -16.20
CA LYS A 55 -27.75 -1.21 -15.95
C LYS A 55 -27.10 -0.58 -17.18
N THR A 56 -26.20 0.35 -16.96
CA THR A 56 -25.28 0.86 -17.99
C THR A 56 -24.13 -0.12 -18.18
N TYR A 57 -23.85 -0.47 -19.42
CA TYR A 57 -22.76 -1.39 -19.79
C TYR A 57 -21.62 -0.61 -20.44
N SER A 58 -20.49 -0.55 -19.77
CA SER A 58 -19.30 0.16 -20.22
C SER A 58 -18.06 -0.73 -20.16
N ALA A 59 -17.20 -0.62 -21.15
CA ALA A 59 -15.93 -1.32 -21.21
C ALA A 59 -14.97 -0.92 -20.06
N HIS A 60 -15.15 0.27 -19.53
CA HIS A 60 -14.34 0.77 -18.39
C HIS A 60 -14.95 0.47 -17.02
N ASP A 61 -16.06 -0.25 -16.96
CA ASP A 61 -16.62 -0.70 -15.68
C ASP A 61 -15.88 -1.95 -15.16
N HIS A 62 -15.11 -1.76 -14.10
CA HIS A 62 -14.32 -2.81 -13.46
C HIS A 62 -15.17 -4.06 -13.10
N GLN A 63 -16.43 -3.86 -12.68
CA GLN A 63 -17.31 -4.99 -12.39
C GLN A 63 -17.53 -5.85 -13.63
N MET A 64 -17.78 -5.22 -14.77
CA MET A 64 -18.01 -5.94 -16.02
C MET A 64 -16.75 -6.61 -16.52
N GLN A 65 -15.60 -5.93 -16.41
CA GLN A 65 -14.30 -6.49 -16.75
C GLN A 65 -13.99 -7.74 -15.94
N PHE A 66 -14.17 -7.71 -14.62
CA PHE A 66 -13.93 -8.90 -13.79
C PHE A 66 -15.00 -9.98 -13.99
N ARG A 67 -16.25 -9.61 -14.26
CA ARG A 67 -17.30 -10.59 -14.57
C ARG A 67 -17.00 -11.38 -15.83
N ILE A 68 -16.61 -10.74 -16.92
CA ILE A 68 -16.30 -11.46 -18.18
C ILE A 68 -15.09 -12.37 -18.04
N LEU A 69 -14.12 -12.01 -17.18
CA LEU A 69 -12.94 -12.83 -16.90
C LEU A 69 -13.24 -14.04 -16.00
N THR A 70 -14.25 -13.97 -15.14
CA THR A 70 -14.51 -14.97 -14.10
C THR A 70 -15.80 -15.77 -14.32
N GLU A 71 -16.73 -15.27 -15.12
CA GLU A 71 -18.02 -15.93 -15.39
C GLU A 71 -18.00 -16.58 -16.77
N SER A 72 -17.55 -17.85 -16.85
CA SER A 72 -17.40 -18.59 -18.10
C SER A 72 -18.69 -18.69 -18.93
N ASN A 73 -19.86 -18.61 -18.29
CA ASN A 73 -21.15 -18.66 -18.95
C ASN A 73 -21.51 -17.38 -19.74
N ILE A 74 -20.82 -16.26 -19.51
CA ILE A 74 -20.96 -15.04 -20.34
C ILE A 74 -20.44 -15.30 -21.75
N THR A 75 -19.39 -16.08 -21.90
CA THR A 75 -18.73 -16.39 -23.16
C THR A 75 -19.18 -17.74 -23.76
N ALA A 76 -20.05 -18.48 -23.08
CA ALA A 76 -20.52 -19.80 -23.50
C ALA A 76 -21.23 -19.82 -24.88
N ASN A 77 -21.83 -18.69 -25.27
CA ASN A 77 -22.52 -18.56 -26.56
C ASN A 77 -21.57 -18.51 -27.77
N PHE A 78 -20.27 -18.28 -27.59
CA PHE A 78 -19.32 -18.32 -28.71
C PHE A 78 -19.00 -19.74 -29.17
N LYS A 79 -18.85 -20.66 -28.23
CA LYS A 79 -18.85 -22.14 -28.44
C LYS A 79 -19.20 -22.79 -27.12
N PRO A 80 -20.11 -23.77 -27.06
CA PRO A 80 -20.41 -24.45 -25.82
C PRO A 80 -19.17 -24.98 -25.12
N GLY A 81 -19.01 -24.64 -23.86
CA GLY A 81 -17.85 -25.04 -23.05
C GLY A 81 -16.54 -24.32 -23.34
N TRP A 82 -16.55 -23.27 -24.14
CA TRP A 82 -15.36 -22.49 -24.44
C TRP A 82 -15.19 -21.32 -23.48
N TYR A 83 -14.02 -21.26 -22.85
CA TYR A 83 -13.57 -20.12 -22.03
C TYR A 83 -12.37 -19.46 -22.73
N PRO A 84 -12.55 -18.25 -23.35
CA PRO A 84 -11.56 -17.69 -24.27
C PRO A 84 -10.27 -17.30 -23.57
N PHE A 85 -10.34 -16.99 -22.26
CA PHE A 85 -9.18 -16.48 -21.51
C PHE A 85 -8.28 -17.60 -20.95
N ASN A 86 -8.69 -18.86 -20.98
CA ASN A 86 -7.96 -19.96 -20.34
C ASN A 86 -6.54 -20.14 -20.91
N LYS A 87 -6.34 -19.88 -22.20
CA LYS A 87 -5.02 -20.01 -22.85
C LYS A 87 -4.06 -18.89 -22.48
N THR A 88 -4.58 -17.72 -22.18
CA THR A 88 -3.78 -16.49 -21.94
C THR A 88 -3.59 -16.24 -20.46
N LEU A 89 -4.64 -16.36 -19.67
CA LEU A 89 -4.59 -16.13 -18.22
C LEU A 89 -4.26 -17.38 -17.42
N GLY A 90 -4.70 -18.56 -17.90
CA GLY A 90 -4.61 -19.78 -17.14
C GLY A 90 -5.37 -19.69 -15.80
N LYS A 91 -5.23 -20.69 -14.95
CA LYS A 91 -5.86 -20.73 -13.63
C LYS A 91 -5.37 -19.63 -12.68
N ALA A 92 -4.10 -19.24 -12.81
CA ALA A 92 -3.52 -18.21 -11.96
C ALA A 92 -4.16 -16.84 -12.25
N GLY A 93 -4.30 -16.47 -13.51
CA GLY A 93 -4.93 -15.21 -13.90
C GLY A 93 -6.42 -15.17 -13.56
N GLU A 94 -7.13 -16.30 -13.71
CA GLU A 94 -8.52 -16.42 -13.25
C GLU A 94 -8.63 -16.18 -11.73
N SER A 95 -7.73 -16.76 -10.93
CA SER A 95 -7.70 -16.55 -9.48
C SER A 95 -7.43 -15.09 -9.11
N PHE A 96 -6.51 -14.42 -9.83
CA PHE A 96 -6.27 -12.98 -9.62
C PHE A 96 -7.48 -12.12 -9.97
N ALA A 97 -8.17 -12.45 -11.05
CA ALA A 97 -9.39 -11.74 -11.44
C ALA A 97 -10.53 -11.95 -10.42
N ILE A 98 -10.67 -13.14 -9.86
CA ILE A 98 -11.63 -13.43 -8.79
C ILE A 98 -11.32 -12.62 -7.54
N GLU A 99 -10.07 -12.61 -7.11
CA GLU A 99 -9.63 -11.84 -5.93
C GLU A 99 -9.88 -10.33 -6.13
N LEU A 100 -9.50 -9.77 -7.27
CA LEU A 100 -9.75 -8.36 -7.57
C LEU A 100 -11.24 -8.02 -7.70
N ARG A 101 -12.06 -8.97 -8.13
CA ARG A 101 -13.52 -8.82 -8.11
C ARG A 101 -14.07 -8.65 -6.69
N GLU A 102 -13.56 -9.44 -5.72
CA GLU A 102 -13.93 -9.29 -4.32
C GLU A 102 -13.45 -7.95 -3.74
N VAL A 103 -12.22 -7.55 -4.05
CA VAL A 103 -11.70 -6.21 -3.68
C VAL A 103 -12.60 -5.10 -4.24
N ARG A 104 -13.02 -5.22 -5.51
CA ARG A 104 -13.92 -4.26 -6.14
C ARG A 104 -15.29 -4.22 -5.44
N ASN A 105 -15.84 -5.36 -5.07
CA ASN A 105 -17.12 -5.42 -4.36
C ASN A 105 -17.01 -4.72 -3.00
N LEU A 106 -15.96 -5.01 -2.23
CA LEU A 106 -15.69 -4.35 -0.95
C LEU A 106 -15.54 -2.82 -1.13
N TRP A 107 -14.78 -2.40 -2.16
CA TRP A 107 -14.59 -0.99 -2.49
C TRP A 107 -15.91 -0.29 -2.85
N ALA A 108 -16.75 -0.92 -3.67
CA ALA A 108 -18.05 -0.38 -4.10
C ALA A 108 -19.06 -0.22 -2.95
N HIS A 109 -18.97 -1.09 -1.95
CA HIS A 109 -19.81 -1.04 -0.74
C HIS A 109 -19.21 -0.23 0.42
N ASN A 110 -18.26 0.67 0.13
CA ASN A 110 -17.61 1.50 1.13
C ASN A 110 -16.89 0.74 2.25
N GLY A 111 -16.44 -0.49 1.98
CA GLY A 111 -15.65 -1.27 2.92
C GLY A 111 -14.31 -0.59 3.26
N SER A 112 -13.79 -0.89 4.45
CA SER A 112 -12.47 -0.44 4.89
C SER A 112 -11.40 -1.41 4.39
N PHE A 113 -10.20 -0.88 4.13
CA PHE A 113 -9.04 -1.65 3.75
C PHE A 113 -7.92 -1.43 4.77
N SER A 114 -7.41 -2.51 5.35
CA SER A 114 -6.17 -2.49 6.11
C SER A 114 -4.96 -2.24 5.19
N ASP A 115 -3.79 -1.97 5.78
CA ASP A 115 -2.55 -1.82 5.01
C ASP A 115 -2.21 -3.15 4.29
N ASP A 116 -2.50 -4.30 4.90
CA ASP A 116 -2.29 -5.63 4.32
C ASP A 116 -3.26 -5.92 3.17
N ASP A 117 -4.55 -5.57 3.32
CA ASP A 117 -5.54 -5.74 2.24
C ASP A 117 -5.16 -4.91 1.01
N ALA A 118 -4.78 -3.66 1.23
CA ALA A 118 -4.35 -2.77 0.16
C ALA A 118 -3.05 -3.27 -0.51
N TYR A 119 -2.07 -3.73 0.28
CA TYR A 119 -0.84 -4.31 -0.24
C TYR A 119 -1.12 -5.54 -1.11
N ARG A 120 -1.96 -6.46 -0.62
CA ARG A 120 -2.34 -7.67 -1.33
C ARG A 120 -3.08 -7.37 -2.63
N ALA A 121 -4.05 -6.46 -2.60
CA ALA A 121 -4.78 -6.05 -3.78
C ALA A 121 -3.86 -5.46 -4.87
N LEU A 122 -2.93 -4.58 -4.49
CA LEU A 122 -1.93 -3.99 -5.39
C LEU A 122 -0.99 -5.05 -5.98
N ASP A 123 -0.54 -6.04 -5.17
CA ASP A 123 0.30 -7.14 -5.64
C ASP A 123 -0.45 -8.03 -6.64
N THR A 124 -1.71 -8.36 -6.35
CA THR A 124 -2.56 -9.16 -7.25
C THR A 124 -2.83 -8.42 -8.55
N GLY A 125 -3.09 -7.10 -8.50
CA GLY A 125 -3.24 -6.25 -9.68
C GLY A 125 -1.99 -6.20 -10.54
N GLU A 126 -0.81 -6.00 -9.93
CA GLU A 126 0.48 -6.03 -10.61
C GLU A 126 0.72 -7.36 -11.34
N ARG A 127 0.43 -8.49 -10.68
CA ARG A 127 0.59 -9.81 -11.28
C ARG A 127 -0.37 -10.04 -12.45
N LEU A 128 -1.62 -9.59 -12.33
CA LEU A 128 -2.60 -9.68 -13.41
C LEU A 128 -2.13 -8.88 -14.63
N LEU A 129 -1.68 -7.62 -14.43
CA LEU A 129 -1.16 -6.78 -15.50
C LEU A 129 0.05 -7.40 -16.21
N ARG A 130 0.96 -8.02 -15.46
CA ARG A 130 2.10 -8.74 -16.03
C ARG A 130 1.67 -9.92 -16.90
N LEU A 131 0.62 -10.66 -16.51
CA LEU A 131 0.08 -11.77 -17.29
C LEU A 131 -0.53 -11.33 -18.63
N ILE A 132 -1.11 -10.14 -18.68
CA ILE A 132 -1.68 -9.56 -19.91
C ILE A 132 -0.68 -8.71 -20.71
N ASN A 133 0.61 -8.72 -20.32
CA ASN A 133 1.71 -7.96 -20.92
C ASN A 133 1.60 -6.42 -20.81
N ALA A 134 0.88 -5.90 -19.82
CA ALA A 134 0.79 -4.47 -19.49
C ALA A 134 1.93 -4.11 -18.52
N ALA A 135 3.17 -4.02 -19.02
CA ALA A 135 4.37 -3.90 -18.18
C ALA A 135 4.51 -2.51 -17.54
N ASP A 136 4.11 -1.45 -18.22
CA ASP A 136 4.23 -0.08 -17.75
C ASP A 136 3.25 0.17 -16.61
N GLU A 137 2.01 -0.26 -16.75
CA GLU A 137 0.98 -0.17 -15.71
C GLU A 137 1.29 -1.07 -14.52
N ALA A 138 1.89 -2.24 -14.77
CA ALA A 138 2.39 -3.11 -13.70
C ALA A 138 3.50 -2.42 -12.89
N ALA A 139 4.40 -1.67 -13.54
CA ALA A 139 5.45 -0.90 -12.87
C ALA A 139 4.85 0.27 -12.04
N GLU A 140 3.82 0.93 -12.55
CA GLU A 140 3.11 1.97 -11.80
C GLU A 140 2.46 1.41 -10.52
N LEU A 141 1.77 0.26 -10.60
CA LEU A 141 1.21 -0.41 -9.43
C LEU A 141 2.30 -0.86 -8.44
N GLN A 142 3.42 -1.37 -8.95
CA GLN A 142 4.55 -1.73 -8.11
C GLN A 142 5.07 -0.53 -7.32
N ALA A 143 5.16 0.64 -7.93
CA ALA A 143 5.59 1.86 -7.25
C ALA A 143 4.64 2.25 -6.10
N ILE A 144 3.32 2.17 -6.32
CA ILE A 144 2.30 2.44 -5.29
C ILE A 144 2.41 1.42 -4.14
N ARG A 145 2.58 0.14 -4.46
CA ARG A 145 2.74 -0.94 -3.49
C ARG A 145 3.99 -0.77 -2.62
N LEU A 146 5.12 -0.44 -3.24
CA LEU A 146 6.37 -0.18 -2.52
C LEU A 146 6.29 1.07 -1.63
N ASN A 147 5.58 2.11 -2.07
CA ASN A 147 5.30 3.28 -1.24
C ASN A 147 4.49 2.90 0.00
N LEU A 148 3.42 2.11 -0.16
CA LEU A 148 2.63 1.62 0.97
C LEU A 148 3.51 0.86 1.97
N ARG A 149 4.35 -0.06 1.49
CA ARG A 149 5.27 -0.84 2.35
C ARG A 149 6.20 0.05 3.16
N ARG A 150 6.77 1.11 2.55
CA ARG A 150 7.62 2.07 3.27
C ARG A 150 6.85 2.78 4.37
N VAL A 151 5.66 3.29 4.05
CA VAL A 151 4.80 3.98 5.03
C VAL A 151 4.41 3.07 6.20
N THR A 152 4.15 1.79 5.93
CA THR A 152 3.81 0.81 6.98
C THR A 152 5.04 0.51 7.85
N ALA A 153 6.20 0.29 7.25
CA ALA A 153 7.44 0.07 8.00
C ALA A 153 7.79 1.27 8.91
N ASP A 154 7.69 2.50 8.39
CA ASP A 154 7.91 3.72 9.19
C ASP A 154 6.93 3.84 10.37
N LYS A 155 5.68 3.39 10.22
CA LYS A 155 4.69 3.37 11.32
C LYS A 155 5.08 2.34 12.39
N ASP A 156 5.49 1.15 11.97
CA ASP A 156 5.88 0.06 12.87
C ASP A 156 7.15 0.42 13.63
N ASP A 157 8.15 1.00 12.98
CA ASP A 157 9.37 1.50 13.61
C ASP A 157 9.06 2.57 14.67
N LYS A 158 8.20 3.54 14.34
CA LYS A 158 7.76 4.57 15.30
C LYS A 158 6.99 3.97 16.47
N LYS A 159 6.16 2.95 16.24
CA LYS A 159 5.43 2.25 17.30
C LYS A 159 6.38 1.48 18.21
N THR A 160 7.36 0.79 17.64
CA THR A 160 8.39 0.04 18.37
C THR A 160 9.24 0.98 19.23
N LEU A 161 9.70 2.11 18.65
CA LEU A 161 10.44 3.13 19.38
C LEU A 161 9.62 3.71 20.56
N ARG A 162 8.34 4.02 20.33
CA ARG A 162 7.45 4.51 21.40
C ARG A 162 7.25 3.47 22.49
N ALA A 163 7.09 2.20 22.14
CA ALA A 163 6.95 1.11 23.11
C ALA A 163 8.24 0.90 23.90
N ALA A 164 9.41 1.00 23.27
CA ALA A 164 10.71 0.91 23.94
C ALA A 164 10.93 2.05 24.93
N VAL A 165 10.49 3.27 24.58
CA VAL A 165 10.57 4.44 25.47
C VAL A 165 9.59 4.33 26.66
N GLY A 166 8.47 3.62 26.49
CA GLY A 166 7.45 3.45 27.54
C GLY A 166 7.68 2.28 28.50
N ASN A 167 8.67 1.41 28.25
CA ASN A 167 8.91 0.21 29.04
C ASN A 167 10.25 0.29 29.80
N PRO A 168 10.24 0.63 31.11
CA PRO A 168 11.47 0.77 31.91
C PRO A 168 12.22 -0.55 32.14
N GLU A 169 11.61 -1.71 31.86
CA GLU A 169 12.23 -3.03 32.03
C GLU A 169 12.91 -3.58 30.75
N SER A 170 12.85 -2.86 29.61
CA SER A 170 13.57 -3.30 28.45
C SER A 170 15.07 -3.14 28.66
N THR A 171 15.83 -4.22 28.48
CA THR A 171 17.30 -4.28 28.52
C THR A 171 17.98 -3.49 27.38
N GLY A 172 17.28 -2.53 26.78
CA GLY A 172 17.80 -1.60 25.82
C GLY A 172 18.39 -0.34 26.45
N LEU A 173 18.92 0.54 25.62
CA LEU A 173 19.40 1.86 26.06
C LEU A 173 18.26 2.55 26.83
N LYS A 174 18.55 2.92 28.09
CA LYS A 174 17.59 3.69 28.90
C LYS A 174 17.21 4.98 28.16
N PRO A 175 15.95 5.45 28.32
CA PRO A 175 15.57 6.77 27.84
C PRO A 175 16.59 7.81 28.31
N TRP A 176 16.97 8.72 27.44
CA TRP A 176 17.99 9.73 27.76
C TRP A 176 17.72 10.50 29.07
N ARG A 177 16.44 10.65 29.48
CA ARG A 177 16.04 11.26 30.76
C ARG A 177 16.44 10.44 31.99
N GLU A 178 16.61 9.12 31.84
CA GLU A 178 17.08 8.24 32.90
C GLU A 178 18.61 8.10 32.91
N VAL A 179 19.23 8.30 31.73
CA VAL A 179 20.70 8.29 31.56
C VAL A 179 21.29 9.63 31.95
N LEU A 180 20.59 10.72 31.71
CA LEU A 180 20.99 12.08 31.98
C LEU A 180 19.88 12.79 32.77
N PRO A 181 19.77 12.56 34.10
CA PRO A 181 18.85 13.36 34.89
C PRO A 181 19.24 14.84 34.77
N PRO A 182 18.33 15.72 34.34
CA PRO A 182 18.61 17.13 34.24
C PRO A 182 18.94 17.68 35.63
N HIS A 183 19.89 18.61 35.68
CA HIS A 183 20.14 19.37 36.90
C HIS A 183 18.85 20.06 37.35
N ASP A 184 18.60 20.18 38.68
CA ASP A 184 17.37 20.70 39.22
C ASP A 184 17.01 22.09 38.64
N ASP A 185 17.98 22.95 38.42
CA ASP A 185 17.78 24.29 37.85
C ASP A 185 17.32 24.21 36.36
N VAL A 186 17.81 23.23 35.61
CA VAL A 186 17.38 22.98 34.23
C VAL A 186 15.96 22.37 34.23
N ALA A 187 15.69 21.45 35.13
CA ALA A 187 14.37 20.81 35.27
C ALA A 187 13.30 21.81 35.68
N THR A 188 13.64 22.82 36.48
CA THR A 188 12.75 23.90 36.90
C THR A 188 12.65 25.04 35.89
N GLY A 189 13.46 25.02 34.81
CA GLY A 189 13.51 26.08 33.81
C GLY A 189 14.22 27.36 34.27
N ASN A 190 14.92 27.35 35.40
CA ASN A 190 15.65 28.48 35.95
C ASN A 190 17.03 28.65 35.37
N PHE A 191 17.52 27.67 34.65
CA PHE A 191 18.89 27.66 34.10
C PHE A 191 18.89 28.16 32.65
N ALA A 192 19.68 29.17 32.37
CA ALA A 192 19.87 29.64 31.00
C ALA A 192 20.74 28.68 30.19
N ALA A 193 20.43 28.46 28.93
CA ALA A 193 21.16 27.53 28.07
C ALA A 193 22.67 27.83 27.97
N SER A 194 23.07 29.13 28.06
CA SER A 194 24.46 29.55 28.06
C SER A 194 25.23 29.16 29.33
N GLU A 195 24.56 29.19 30.47
CA GLU A 195 25.14 28.78 31.77
C GLU A 195 25.32 27.27 31.83
N PHE A 196 24.30 26.53 31.36
CA PHE A 196 24.37 25.07 31.25
C PHE A 196 25.52 24.63 30.33
N ALA A 197 25.70 25.27 29.19
CA ALA A 197 26.79 24.98 28.27
C ALA A 197 28.17 25.30 28.93
N ALA A 198 28.26 26.37 29.73
CA ALA A 198 29.49 26.73 30.45
C ALA A 198 29.84 25.71 31.52
N ASP A 199 28.86 25.20 32.26
CA ASP A 199 29.06 24.17 33.27
C ASP A 199 29.45 22.82 32.65
N LEU A 200 28.79 22.41 31.59
CA LEU A 200 29.20 21.23 30.82
C LEU A 200 30.62 21.33 30.30
N TYR A 201 31.01 22.52 29.84
CA TYR A 201 32.39 22.77 29.39
C TYR A 201 33.40 22.60 30.53
N LYS A 202 33.11 23.13 31.71
CA LYS A 202 34.00 22.97 32.91
C LYS A 202 34.14 21.50 33.27
N VAL A 203 33.06 20.73 33.30
CA VAL A 203 33.07 19.30 33.61
C VAL A 203 33.82 18.51 32.54
N ALA A 204 33.64 18.83 31.26
CA ALA A 204 34.27 18.11 30.15
C ALA A 204 35.78 18.37 30.04
N PHE A 205 36.28 19.59 30.42
CA PHE A 205 37.62 20.02 30.13
C PHE A 205 38.49 20.31 31.36
N GLY A 206 38.13 19.93 32.58
CA GLY A 206 39.01 19.94 33.71
C GLY A 206 38.56 20.71 34.95
N GLY A 207 37.27 20.95 35.09
CA GLY A 207 36.68 21.36 36.36
C GLY A 207 36.54 20.21 37.36
N GLU A 208 36.29 20.50 38.63
CA GLU A 208 35.89 19.49 39.61
C GLU A 208 34.69 18.70 39.08
N GLN A 209 34.79 17.37 39.12
CA GLN A 209 33.71 16.50 38.66
C GLN A 209 32.54 16.59 39.66
N ASP A 210 31.55 17.32 39.29
CA ASP A 210 30.24 17.17 39.93
C ASP A 210 29.63 15.85 39.46
N THR A 211 29.33 14.96 40.41
CA THR A 211 28.80 13.62 40.17
C THR A 211 27.51 13.65 39.38
N GLY A 212 26.72 14.73 39.41
CA GLY A 212 25.50 14.91 38.67
C GLY A 212 25.65 14.94 37.13
N TYR A 213 26.86 15.28 36.64
CA TYR A 213 27.12 15.39 35.19
C TYR A 213 28.02 14.29 34.63
N ALA A 214 28.44 13.33 35.45
CA ALA A 214 29.35 12.26 35.03
C ALA A 214 28.83 11.49 33.80
N ASP A 215 27.56 11.15 33.78
CA ASP A 215 26.93 10.41 32.70
C ASP A 215 26.80 11.26 31.42
N ALA A 216 26.57 12.58 31.56
CA ALA A 216 26.51 13.50 30.44
C ALA A 216 27.88 13.63 29.77
N VAL A 217 28.98 13.74 30.56
CA VAL A 217 30.34 13.81 30.05
C VAL A 217 30.70 12.53 29.30
N GLU A 218 30.35 11.37 29.82
CA GLU A 218 30.62 10.09 29.15
C GLU A 218 29.83 9.95 27.85
N PHE A 219 28.58 10.39 27.85
CA PHE A 219 27.77 10.43 26.63
C PHE A 219 28.39 11.31 25.56
N PHE A 220 28.77 12.53 25.89
CA PHE A 220 29.42 13.45 24.94
C PHE A 220 30.76 12.94 24.44
N ARG A 221 31.60 12.33 25.29
CA ARG A 221 32.85 11.71 24.87
C ARG A 221 32.69 10.54 23.91
N ARG A 222 31.58 9.82 23.96
CA ARG A 222 31.30 8.69 23.05
C ARG A 222 30.66 9.14 21.73
N THR A 223 30.07 10.34 21.69
CA THR A 223 29.28 10.79 20.52
C THR A 223 30.09 11.76 19.64
N TYR A 224 31.14 12.37 20.17
CA TYR A 224 32.07 13.31 19.50
C TYR A 224 33.53 12.93 19.75
#